data_af9f64ac4789005d926e19edff20fbe4
#
_entry.id   af9f64ac4789005d926e19edff20fbe4
#
_cell.length_a   1.000
_cell.length_b   1.000
_cell.length_c   1.000
_cell.angle_alpha   90.00
_cell.angle_beta   90.00
_cell.angle_gamma   90.00
#
_symmetry.space_group_name_H-M   'P 1'
#
loop_
_entity.id
_entity.type
_entity.pdbx_description
1 polymer ?
#
loop_
_entity_poly.entity_id
_entity_poly.type
_entity_poly.pdbx_seq_one_letter_code
_entity_poly.pdbx_strand_id
1 'polypeptide(L)'
;MNKYFLLLLLGILCSCDEHHSENQSNDEDLSNPEFQSETTEEKLVSLYKDSVIPLFKDIPDVDPPQEIHFNAEDLNIDAGAAFDYLEVSQGLIDLENEAIQLFALAHEVAHMATLPQAKIFNLPAAIPEGNSTNDYQKAEYLADLIAIHLIHVKKPEKFKLIQGDFEKLQEIFGGEVFSHPSGQKRILSMKLYIEDCNSKTEALAFKERFLAIWNMD
;
A
#
# COMPACT_ATOMS: atom_id res chain seq x y z
N MET A 1 12.08 -10.36 -19.64
CA MET A 1 11.26 -11.42 -19.04
C MET A 1 11.22 -11.12 -17.54
N ASN A 2 10.07 -10.60 -17.08
CA ASN A 2 9.90 -10.12 -15.69
C ASN A 2 9.89 -11.29 -14.71
N LYS A 3 10.80 -11.23 -13.73
CA LYS A 3 10.92 -12.22 -12.65
C LYS A 3 10.11 -11.88 -11.38
N TYR A 4 9.28 -10.85 -11.42
CA TYR A 4 8.54 -10.39 -10.24
C TYR A 4 7.10 -10.90 -10.29
N PHE A 5 6.92 -12.21 -10.13
CA PHE A 5 5.62 -12.81 -9.94
C PHE A 5 5.79 -14.05 -9.06
N LEU A 6 5.61 -13.88 -7.76
CA LEU A 6 5.41 -15.02 -6.88
C LEU A 6 4.41 -14.66 -5.78
N LEU A 7 3.14 -14.94 -6.10
CA LEU A 7 2.08 -15.11 -5.09
C LEU A 7 2.40 -16.36 -4.26
N LEU A 8 2.49 -16.22 -2.94
CA LEU A 8 2.47 -17.35 -2.02
C LEU A 8 1.09 -17.43 -1.36
N LEU A 9 0.20 -18.20 -1.97
CA LEU A 9 -1.02 -18.69 -1.32
C LEU A 9 -0.66 -19.85 -0.40
N LEU A 10 -0.87 -19.69 0.92
CA LEU A 10 -0.97 -20.81 1.86
C LEU A 10 -2.36 -20.79 2.47
N GLY A 11 -3.24 -21.62 1.89
CA GLY A 11 -4.57 -21.86 2.44
C GLY A 11 -4.52 -22.82 3.64
N ILE A 12 -5.28 -22.52 4.67
CA ILE A 12 -5.71 -23.49 5.69
C ILE A 12 -7.22 -23.48 5.75
N LEU A 13 -7.79 -24.62 5.39
CA LEU A 13 -9.22 -24.93 5.46
C LEU A 13 -9.65 -25.10 6.92
N CYS A 14 -10.74 -24.47 7.31
CA CYS A 14 -11.60 -25.02 8.36
C CYS A 14 -13.08 -24.71 8.08
N SER A 15 -13.84 -25.79 7.96
CA SER A 15 -15.27 -25.88 7.70
C SER A 15 -16.06 -25.88 9.02
N CYS A 16 -17.30 -25.37 8.97
CA CYS A 16 -18.54 -25.84 9.63
C CYS A 16 -19.51 -24.65 9.77
N ASP A 17 -20.69 -24.75 9.46
CA ASP A 17 -21.92 -25.44 9.26
C ASP A 17 -23.11 -24.55 9.59
N GLU A 18 -24.18 -24.77 8.89
CA GLU A 18 -25.46 -24.08 8.75
C GLU A 18 -26.23 -23.75 10.03
N HIS A 19 -27.05 -22.68 9.98
CA HIS A 19 -28.43 -22.75 10.41
C HIS A 19 -29.36 -21.74 9.69
N HIS A 20 -30.37 -22.29 9.01
CA HIS A 20 -31.54 -21.63 8.46
C HIS A 20 -32.45 -21.01 9.53
N SER A 21 -33.03 -19.85 9.25
CA SER A 21 -34.40 -19.53 9.69
C SER A 21 -35.03 -18.50 8.78
N GLU A 22 -36.02 -18.95 8.01
CA GLU A 22 -36.99 -18.09 7.27
C GLU A 22 -37.91 -17.36 8.26
N ASN A 23 -38.21 -16.08 7.97
CA ASN A 23 -39.49 -15.50 8.28
C ASN A 23 -39.81 -14.37 7.28
N GLN A 24 -40.82 -14.64 6.45
CA GLN A 24 -41.53 -13.66 5.63
C GLN A 24 -42.48 -12.81 6.48
N SER A 25 -42.46 -11.51 6.27
CA SER A 25 -43.67 -10.67 6.38
C SER A 25 -43.52 -9.50 5.41
N ASN A 26 -44.46 -9.48 4.44
CA ASN A 26 -44.73 -8.35 3.55
C ASN A 26 -45.25 -7.18 4.36
N ASP A 27 -44.71 -5.99 4.11
CA ASP A 27 -45.48 -4.76 4.09
C ASP A 27 -44.82 -3.78 3.11
N GLU A 28 -45.59 -3.43 2.09
CA GLU A 28 -45.26 -2.36 1.15
C GLU A 28 -45.41 -1.01 1.89
N ASP A 29 -44.37 -0.20 1.88
CA ASP A 29 -44.56 1.24 2.04
C ASP A 29 -43.59 2.05 1.21
N LEU A 30 -44.08 3.16 0.73
CA LEU A 30 -43.70 4.01 -0.36
C LEU A 30 -42.41 4.79 -0.13
N SER A 31 -41.51 4.69 -1.10
CA SER A 31 -40.71 5.80 -1.67
C SER A 31 -40.19 6.88 -0.73
N ASN A 32 -39.07 6.57 -0.09
CA ASN A 32 -38.05 7.50 0.23
C ASN A 32 -36.77 7.02 -0.54
N PRO A 33 -36.02 7.83 -1.31
CA PRO A 33 -34.77 7.40 -1.80
C PRO A 33 -33.89 7.17 -0.55
N GLU A 34 -33.75 5.91 -0.14
CA GLU A 34 -32.81 5.50 0.87
C GLU A 34 -31.46 6.08 0.44
N PHE A 35 -30.96 6.97 1.26
CA PHE A 35 -29.57 7.39 1.24
C PHE A 35 -28.79 6.13 1.64
N GLN A 36 -28.49 5.26 0.66
CA GLN A 36 -27.67 4.09 0.90
C GLN A 36 -26.32 4.60 1.38
N SER A 37 -26.01 4.34 2.63
CA SER A 37 -24.67 4.64 3.14
C SER A 37 -23.68 3.81 2.34
N GLU A 38 -22.68 4.46 1.77
CA GLU A 38 -21.58 3.84 1.04
C GLU A 38 -20.96 2.71 1.88
N THR A 39 -20.80 1.53 1.29
CA THR A 39 -20.17 0.39 1.96
C THR A 39 -18.70 0.66 2.24
N THR A 40 -18.08 -0.12 3.10
CA THR A 40 -16.62 -0.01 3.39
C THR A 40 -15.78 -0.29 2.16
N GLU A 41 -16.19 -1.23 1.31
CA GLU A 41 -15.55 -1.53 0.03
C GLU A 41 -15.67 -0.35 -0.94
N GLU A 42 -16.86 0.24 -1.10
CA GLU A 42 -17.06 1.42 -1.96
C GLU A 42 -16.21 2.61 -1.50
N LYS A 43 -16.10 2.85 -0.19
CA LYS A 43 -15.22 3.88 0.36
C LYS A 43 -13.75 3.62 0.03
N LEU A 44 -13.30 2.36 0.11
CA LEU A 44 -11.94 2.00 -0.24
C LEU A 44 -11.67 2.18 -1.74
N VAL A 45 -12.62 1.80 -2.61
CA VAL A 45 -12.54 2.06 -4.05
C VAL A 45 -12.47 3.56 -4.34
N SER A 46 -13.30 4.37 -3.68
CA SER A 46 -13.28 5.83 -3.82
C SER A 46 -11.95 6.40 -3.33
N LEU A 47 -11.45 5.95 -2.16
CA LEU A 47 -10.13 6.33 -1.64
C LEU A 47 -9.02 6.04 -2.65
N TYR A 48 -9.03 4.85 -3.24
CA TYR A 48 -8.05 4.45 -4.24
C TYR A 48 -8.10 5.35 -5.48
N LYS A 49 -9.28 5.48 -6.09
CA LYS A 49 -9.47 6.24 -7.34
C LYS A 49 -9.21 7.74 -7.16
N ASP A 50 -9.70 8.31 -6.07
CA ASP A 50 -9.68 9.77 -5.88
C ASP A 50 -8.43 10.25 -5.14
N SER A 51 -7.75 9.35 -4.43
CA SER A 51 -6.61 9.73 -3.61
C SER A 51 -5.31 9.03 -3.98
N VAL A 52 -5.31 7.75 -4.33
CA VAL A 52 -4.08 7.01 -4.62
C VAL A 52 -3.66 7.17 -6.08
N ILE A 53 -4.52 6.86 -7.05
CA ILE A 53 -4.19 6.96 -8.47
C ILE A 53 -3.60 8.34 -8.83
N PRO A 54 -4.18 9.48 -8.38
CA PRO A 54 -3.63 10.79 -8.67
C PRO A 54 -2.23 11.08 -8.12
N LEU A 55 -1.76 10.31 -7.11
CA LEU A 55 -0.40 10.46 -6.60
C LEU A 55 0.64 10.15 -7.67
N PHE A 56 0.37 9.17 -8.54
CA PHE A 56 1.32 8.60 -9.49
C PHE A 56 1.28 9.19 -10.90
N LYS A 57 0.30 10.05 -11.19
CA LYS A 57 0.07 10.60 -12.55
C LYS A 57 1.26 11.32 -13.19
N ASP A 58 2.19 11.83 -12.37
CA ASP A 58 3.35 12.59 -12.84
C ASP A 58 4.61 11.71 -12.96
N ILE A 59 4.54 10.42 -12.65
CA ILE A 59 5.64 9.47 -12.82
C ILE A 59 5.48 8.79 -14.18
N PRO A 60 6.40 9.02 -15.14
CA PRO A 60 6.31 8.40 -16.46
C PRO A 60 6.34 6.86 -16.37
N ASP A 61 5.67 6.22 -17.31
CA ASP A 61 5.63 4.75 -17.43
C ASP A 61 4.97 4.04 -16.20
N VAL A 62 4.18 4.75 -15.40
CA VAL A 62 3.37 4.18 -14.30
C VAL A 62 1.90 4.31 -14.65
N ASP A 63 1.23 3.17 -14.75
CA ASP A 63 -0.22 3.08 -15.00
C ASP A 63 -0.84 2.25 -13.85
N PRO A 64 -1.37 2.91 -12.80
CA PRO A 64 -1.97 2.20 -11.68
C PRO A 64 -3.17 1.35 -12.12
N PRO A 65 -3.32 0.12 -11.61
CA PRO A 65 -4.47 -0.72 -11.89
C PRO A 65 -5.79 0.02 -11.66
N GLN A 66 -6.80 -0.24 -12.49
CA GLN A 66 -8.10 0.44 -12.36
C GLN A 66 -9.10 -0.37 -11.52
N GLU A 67 -8.79 -1.64 -11.28
CA GLU A 67 -9.65 -2.58 -10.56
C GLU A 67 -9.08 -2.93 -9.19
N ILE A 68 -9.97 -3.12 -8.23
CA ILE A 68 -9.67 -3.69 -6.92
C ILE A 68 -10.44 -4.99 -6.79
N HIS A 69 -9.72 -6.05 -6.43
CA HIS A 69 -10.29 -7.35 -6.07
C HIS A 69 -10.25 -7.52 -4.55
N PHE A 70 -11.36 -7.87 -3.97
CA PHE A 70 -11.49 -8.06 -2.53
C PHE A 70 -11.36 -9.54 -2.17
N ASN A 71 -10.44 -9.83 -1.25
CA ASN A 71 -10.26 -11.16 -0.69
C ASN A 71 -10.94 -11.24 0.68
N ALA A 72 -12.21 -11.63 0.68
CA ALA A 72 -13.04 -11.73 1.89
C ALA A 72 -12.59 -12.83 2.86
N GLU A 73 -11.74 -13.76 2.41
CA GLU A 73 -11.23 -14.86 3.25
C GLU A 73 -9.96 -14.47 4.02
N ASP A 74 -9.24 -13.43 3.57
CA ASP A 74 -8.03 -12.96 4.24
C ASP A 74 -8.37 -11.88 5.29
N LEU A 75 -8.24 -12.26 6.55
CA LEU A 75 -8.48 -11.37 7.70
C LEU A 75 -7.22 -10.63 8.18
N ASN A 76 -6.06 -10.87 7.58
CA ASN A 76 -4.87 -10.08 7.85
C ASN A 76 -5.02 -8.69 7.21
N ILE A 77 -4.29 -7.72 7.75
CA ILE A 77 -4.22 -6.39 7.12
C ILE A 77 -3.18 -6.47 6.00
N ASP A 78 -3.63 -6.70 4.76
CA ASP A 78 -2.78 -6.95 3.61
C ASP A 78 -3.35 -6.36 2.32
N ALA A 79 -2.46 -6.05 1.38
CA ALA A 79 -2.79 -5.70 0.02
C ALA A 79 -1.66 -6.17 -0.91
N GLY A 80 -1.96 -6.36 -2.19
CA GLY A 80 -0.98 -6.76 -3.19
C GLY A 80 -1.29 -6.16 -4.56
N ALA A 81 -0.26 -5.81 -5.34
CA ALA A 81 -0.43 -5.35 -6.70
C ALA A 81 -0.18 -6.49 -7.69
N ALA A 82 -1.18 -6.80 -8.52
CA ALA A 82 -1.03 -7.57 -9.75
C ALA A 82 -0.88 -6.62 -10.94
N PHE A 83 -0.71 -7.19 -12.13
CA PHE A 83 -0.48 -6.38 -13.34
C PHE A 83 -1.68 -5.47 -13.69
N ASP A 84 -2.90 -5.94 -13.47
CA ASP A 84 -4.15 -5.30 -13.89
C ASP A 84 -5.14 -5.01 -12.76
N TYR A 85 -4.86 -5.47 -11.53
CA TYR A 85 -5.69 -5.19 -10.36
C TYR A 85 -4.86 -5.06 -9.09
N LEU A 86 -5.45 -4.43 -8.06
CA LEU A 86 -5.01 -4.56 -6.68
C LEU A 86 -5.86 -5.61 -5.98
N GLU A 87 -5.23 -6.52 -5.25
CA GLU A 87 -5.92 -7.38 -4.30
C GLU A 87 -5.87 -6.74 -2.92
N VAL A 88 -7.01 -6.74 -2.21
CA VAL A 88 -7.14 -6.14 -0.89
C VAL A 88 -7.85 -7.13 0.03
N SER A 89 -7.25 -7.37 1.18
CA SER A 89 -7.79 -8.26 2.20
C SER A 89 -8.98 -7.67 2.96
N GLN A 90 -9.84 -8.51 3.50
CA GLN A 90 -10.91 -8.09 4.41
C GLN A 90 -10.33 -7.35 5.63
N GLY A 91 -9.19 -7.80 6.16
CA GLY A 91 -8.55 -7.15 7.30
C GLY A 91 -8.15 -5.70 7.04
N LEU A 92 -7.73 -5.34 5.81
CA LEU A 92 -7.46 -3.96 5.44
C LEU A 92 -8.75 -3.14 5.30
N ILE A 93 -9.82 -3.74 4.76
CA ILE A 93 -11.14 -3.10 4.65
C ILE A 93 -11.70 -2.76 6.05
N ASP A 94 -11.64 -3.72 6.97
CA ASP A 94 -12.18 -3.61 8.33
C ASP A 94 -11.33 -2.73 9.26
N LEU A 95 -10.15 -2.32 8.82
CA LEU A 95 -9.24 -1.51 9.65
C LEU A 95 -9.84 -0.16 10.07
N GLU A 96 -10.79 0.39 9.33
CA GLU A 96 -11.45 1.68 9.58
C GLU A 96 -10.47 2.85 9.85
N ASN A 97 -9.25 2.76 9.29
CA ASN A 97 -8.24 3.81 9.35
C ASN A 97 -7.85 4.23 7.93
N GLU A 98 -8.49 5.27 7.43
CA GLU A 98 -8.30 5.77 6.07
C GLU A 98 -6.84 6.18 5.77
N ALA A 99 -6.10 6.67 6.77
CA ALA A 99 -4.71 7.08 6.57
C ALA A 99 -3.80 5.86 6.31
N ILE A 100 -3.99 4.78 7.07
CA ILE A 100 -3.26 3.52 6.85
C ILE A 100 -3.71 2.85 5.55
N GLN A 101 -5.01 2.83 5.26
CA GLN A 101 -5.54 2.31 3.99
C GLN A 101 -4.95 3.07 2.79
N LEU A 102 -4.92 4.42 2.85
CA LEU A 102 -4.27 5.25 1.82
C LEU A 102 -2.80 4.88 1.63
N PHE A 103 -2.06 4.73 2.74
CA PHE A 103 -0.65 4.38 2.68
C PHE A 103 -0.44 2.98 2.08
N ALA A 104 -1.19 1.98 2.53
CA ALA A 104 -1.09 0.61 2.03
C ALA A 104 -1.35 0.54 0.52
N LEU A 105 -2.46 1.13 0.05
CA LEU A 105 -2.78 1.16 -1.38
C LEU A 105 -1.73 1.94 -2.21
N ALA A 106 -1.20 3.04 -1.67
CA ALA A 106 -0.15 3.80 -2.34
C ALA A 106 1.18 3.03 -2.37
N HIS A 107 1.50 2.23 -1.34
CA HIS A 107 2.66 1.37 -1.29
C HIS A 107 2.63 0.31 -2.40
N GLU A 108 1.48 -0.32 -2.63
CA GLU A 108 1.33 -1.31 -3.70
C GLU A 108 1.55 -0.71 -5.09
N VAL A 109 0.99 0.47 -5.35
CA VAL A 109 1.26 1.16 -6.62
C VAL A 109 2.72 1.63 -6.70
N ALA A 110 3.36 1.96 -5.59
CA ALA A 110 4.76 2.39 -5.54
C ALA A 110 5.74 1.29 -5.95
N HIS A 111 5.41 0.01 -5.76
CA HIS A 111 6.19 -1.10 -6.34
C HIS A 111 6.29 -0.97 -7.87
N MET A 112 5.19 -0.63 -8.55
CA MET A 112 5.18 -0.39 -9.99
C MET A 112 5.99 0.85 -10.38
N ALA A 113 6.05 1.84 -9.51
CA ALA A 113 6.77 3.11 -9.72
C ALA A 113 8.27 3.03 -9.45
N THR A 114 8.78 1.96 -8.83
CA THR A 114 10.18 1.86 -8.38
C THR A 114 11.17 1.90 -9.54
N LEU A 115 10.99 1.09 -10.58
CA LEU A 115 11.90 1.09 -11.73
C LEU A 115 11.72 2.32 -12.63
N PRO A 116 10.50 2.82 -12.92
CA PRO A 116 10.31 4.12 -13.56
C PRO A 116 11.03 5.25 -12.82
N GLN A 117 10.93 5.32 -11.49
CA GLN A 117 11.63 6.31 -10.69
C GLN A 117 13.17 6.14 -10.74
N ALA A 118 13.66 4.91 -10.71
CA ALA A 118 15.08 4.61 -10.88
C ALA A 118 15.60 5.11 -12.25
N LYS A 119 14.81 4.93 -13.31
CA LYS A 119 15.13 5.46 -14.65
C LYS A 119 15.26 6.99 -14.68
N ILE A 120 14.40 7.72 -13.95
CA ILE A 120 14.50 9.19 -13.80
C ILE A 120 15.84 9.57 -13.15
N PHE A 121 16.34 8.76 -12.22
CA PHE A 121 17.64 8.99 -11.55
C PHE A 121 18.83 8.42 -12.31
N ASN A 122 18.65 7.89 -13.53
CA ASN A 122 19.67 7.24 -14.36
C ASN A 122 20.29 6.02 -13.68
N LEU A 123 19.50 5.24 -12.95
CA LEU A 123 19.90 3.99 -12.32
C LEU A 123 19.65 2.79 -13.24
N PRO A 124 20.28 1.62 -12.97
CA PRO A 124 20.03 0.39 -13.71
C PRO A 124 18.55 -0.03 -13.73
N ALA A 125 18.17 -0.87 -14.70
CA ALA A 125 16.80 -1.38 -14.86
C ALA A 125 16.45 -2.54 -13.89
N ALA A 126 17.27 -2.80 -12.89
CA ALA A 126 17.03 -3.80 -11.86
C ALA A 126 17.63 -3.32 -10.52
N ILE A 127 16.91 -3.58 -9.44
CA ILE A 127 17.40 -3.30 -8.08
C ILE A 127 18.61 -4.21 -7.82
N PRO A 128 19.78 -3.67 -7.42
CA PRO A 128 20.96 -4.50 -7.17
C PRO A 128 20.81 -5.26 -5.86
N GLU A 129 21.19 -6.54 -5.83
CA GLU A 129 21.38 -7.26 -4.58
C GLU A 129 22.53 -6.63 -3.76
N GLY A 130 22.35 -6.56 -2.44
CA GLY A 130 23.41 -6.27 -1.48
C GLY A 130 23.86 -7.53 -0.74
N ASN A 131 24.92 -7.42 0.05
CA ASN A 131 25.40 -8.55 0.84
C ASN A 131 24.53 -8.83 2.08
N SER A 132 23.92 -7.78 2.63
CA SER A 132 23.09 -7.84 3.84
C SER A 132 21.61 -7.58 3.58
N THR A 133 21.29 -6.92 2.47
CA THR A 133 19.93 -6.53 2.10
C THR A 133 19.65 -6.97 0.66
N ASN A 134 18.77 -7.93 0.50
CA ASN A 134 18.42 -8.44 -0.82
C ASN A 134 17.53 -7.45 -1.61
N ASP A 135 17.35 -7.71 -2.90
CA ASP A 135 16.57 -6.87 -3.82
C ASP A 135 15.09 -6.78 -3.43
N TYR A 136 14.49 -7.83 -2.83
CA TYR A 136 13.11 -7.82 -2.33
C TYR A 136 12.95 -6.83 -1.18
N GLN A 137 13.83 -6.88 -0.18
CA GLN A 137 13.80 -5.96 0.95
C GLN A 137 14.05 -4.50 0.51
N LYS A 138 14.94 -4.29 -0.46
CA LYS A 138 15.14 -2.96 -1.04
C LYS A 138 13.91 -2.46 -1.77
N ALA A 139 13.19 -3.35 -2.49
CA ALA A 139 11.93 -2.99 -3.16
C ALA A 139 10.88 -2.48 -2.14
N GLU A 140 10.78 -3.12 -0.97
CA GLU A 140 9.90 -2.68 0.12
C GLU A 140 10.26 -1.28 0.62
N TYR A 141 11.54 -1.03 0.92
CA TYR A 141 11.99 0.30 1.35
C TYR A 141 11.76 1.37 0.29
N LEU A 142 11.94 1.03 -0.99
CA LEU A 142 11.72 1.97 -2.10
C LEU A 142 10.24 2.27 -2.29
N ALA A 143 9.37 1.26 -2.18
CA ALA A 143 7.93 1.44 -2.25
C ALA A 143 7.41 2.30 -1.08
N ASP A 144 7.87 2.03 0.15
CA ASP A 144 7.58 2.87 1.32
C ASP A 144 8.00 4.32 1.10
N LEU A 145 9.22 4.52 0.59
CA LEU A 145 9.77 5.86 0.35
C LEU A 145 8.98 6.62 -0.73
N ILE A 146 8.63 5.96 -1.83
CA ILE A 146 7.84 6.57 -2.91
C ILE A 146 6.45 6.94 -2.38
N ALA A 147 5.76 6.00 -1.71
CA ALA A 147 4.42 6.23 -1.17
C ALA A 147 4.41 7.40 -0.17
N ILE A 148 5.29 7.37 0.84
CA ILE A 148 5.32 8.43 1.86
C ILE A 148 5.73 9.78 1.29
N HIS A 149 6.65 9.84 0.31
CA HIS A 149 7.04 11.06 -0.39
C HIS A 149 5.87 11.67 -1.17
N LEU A 150 5.19 10.88 -1.98
CA LEU A 150 4.06 11.36 -2.78
C LEU A 150 2.91 11.85 -1.90
N ILE A 151 2.61 11.14 -0.82
CA ILE A 151 1.59 11.56 0.16
C ILE A 151 2.05 12.84 0.87
N HIS A 152 3.30 12.93 1.30
CA HIS A 152 3.85 14.13 1.95
C HIS A 152 3.67 15.37 1.07
N VAL A 153 4.07 15.28 -0.20
CA VAL A 153 4.05 16.42 -1.12
C VAL A 153 2.65 16.77 -1.59
N LYS A 154 1.80 15.78 -1.88
CA LYS A 154 0.51 15.99 -2.54
C LYS A 154 -0.69 15.99 -1.57
N LYS A 155 -0.56 15.40 -0.38
CA LYS A 155 -1.61 15.26 0.63
C LYS A 155 -1.07 15.48 2.06
N PRO A 156 -0.53 16.67 2.38
CA PRO A 156 0.20 16.92 3.63
C PRO A 156 -0.65 16.65 4.90
N GLU A 157 -1.96 16.83 4.84
CA GLU A 157 -2.82 16.54 5.98
C GLU A 157 -2.95 15.02 6.24
N LYS A 158 -3.04 14.20 5.17
CA LYS A 158 -3.03 12.74 5.31
C LYS A 158 -1.67 12.23 5.77
N PHE A 159 -0.59 12.84 5.29
CA PHE A 159 0.77 12.54 5.75
C PHE A 159 0.92 12.70 7.28
N LYS A 160 0.38 13.77 7.87
CA LYS A 160 0.41 13.97 9.33
C LYS A 160 -0.31 12.85 10.10
N LEU A 161 -1.45 12.38 9.57
CA LEU A 161 -2.19 11.27 10.16
C LEU A 161 -1.37 9.98 10.10
N ILE A 162 -0.75 9.68 8.95
CA ILE A 162 0.11 8.51 8.79
C ILE A 162 1.30 8.56 9.75
N GLN A 163 1.93 9.73 9.93
CA GLN A 163 3.00 9.90 10.92
C GLN A 163 2.53 9.59 12.35
N GLY A 164 1.31 10.01 12.69
CA GLY A 164 0.69 9.71 13.98
C GLY A 164 0.46 8.22 14.19
N ASP A 165 0.28 7.46 13.12
CA ASP A 165 -0.02 6.02 13.12
C ASP A 165 1.23 5.14 12.89
N PHE A 166 2.44 5.68 12.94
CA PHE A 166 3.66 4.91 12.68
C PHE A 166 3.86 3.71 13.62
N GLU A 167 3.42 3.79 14.87
CA GLU A 167 3.47 2.65 15.79
C GLU A 167 2.54 1.54 15.32
N LYS A 168 1.33 1.87 14.91
CA LYS A 168 0.36 0.91 14.37
C LYS A 168 0.83 0.31 13.03
N LEU A 169 1.39 1.12 12.14
CA LEU A 169 2.02 0.63 10.90
C LEU A 169 3.18 -0.31 11.19
N GLN A 170 4.01 -0.02 12.19
CA GLN A 170 5.11 -0.91 12.59
C GLN A 170 4.60 -2.28 13.03
N GLU A 171 3.50 -2.32 13.78
CA GLU A 171 2.86 -3.58 14.21
C GLU A 171 2.28 -4.34 13.01
N ILE A 172 1.61 -3.66 12.09
CA ILE A 172 1.04 -4.25 10.86
C ILE A 172 2.13 -4.87 9.98
N PHE A 173 3.25 -4.19 9.78
CA PHE A 173 4.38 -4.70 9.00
C PHE A 173 5.07 -5.91 9.65
N GLY A 174 4.92 -6.11 10.96
CA GLY A 174 5.40 -7.29 11.67
C GLY A 174 6.92 -7.47 11.72
N GLY A 175 7.30 -8.73 11.86
CA GLY A 175 8.71 -9.16 11.95
C GLY A 175 9.41 -9.22 10.60
N GLU A 176 10.74 -9.36 10.65
CA GLU A 176 11.56 -9.52 9.44
C GLU A 176 11.40 -10.91 8.84
N VAL A 177 11.22 -10.96 7.52
CA VAL A 177 11.24 -12.19 6.72
C VAL A 177 12.14 -12.00 5.51
N PHE A 178 12.34 -13.05 4.72
CA PHE A 178 13.25 -12.99 3.56
C PHE A 178 12.91 -11.85 2.58
N SER A 179 11.64 -11.66 2.29
CA SER A 179 11.16 -10.66 1.31
C SER A 179 10.88 -9.29 1.92
N HIS A 180 10.64 -9.19 3.23
CA HIS A 180 10.22 -7.95 3.87
C HIS A 180 11.11 -7.61 5.07
N PRO A 181 11.60 -6.37 5.16
CA PRO A 181 12.24 -5.87 6.37
C PRO A 181 11.22 -5.80 7.51
N SER A 182 11.69 -5.87 8.77
CA SER A 182 10.80 -5.68 9.91
C SER A 182 10.12 -4.30 9.89
N GLY A 183 8.92 -4.20 10.46
CA GLY A 183 8.20 -2.94 10.61
C GLY A 183 9.04 -1.86 11.28
N GLN A 184 9.85 -2.22 12.28
CA GLN A 184 10.78 -1.28 12.90
C GLN A 184 11.78 -0.66 11.90
N LYS A 185 12.36 -1.48 11.02
CA LYS A 185 13.30 -1.02 10.01
C LYS A 185 12.61 -0.16 8.94
N ARG A 186 11.40 -0.57 8.49
CA ARG A 186 10.60 0.18 7.52
C ARG A 186 10.21 1.57 8.06
N ILE A 187 9.68 1.64 9.27
CA ILE A 187 9.34 2.92 9.92
C ILE A 187 10.56 3.79 10.15
N LEU A 188 11.71 3.21 10.55
CA LEU A 188 12.96 3.96 10.68
C LEU A 188 13.38 4.59 9.34
N SER A 189 13.30 3.84 8.24
CA SER A 189 13.62 4.34 6.90
C SER A 189 12.75 5.54 6.51
N MET A 190 11.45 5.47 6.75
CA MET A 190 10.54 6.60 6.50
C MET A 190 10.83 7.80 7.40
N LYS A 191 11.13 7.60 8.70
CA LYS A 191 11.53 8.68 9.63
C LYS A 191 12.79 9.40 9.16
N LEU A 192 13.77 8.67 8.66
CA LEU A 192 14.99 9.28 8.12
C LEU A 192 14.73 10.17 6.89
N TYR A 193 13.79 9.80 6.01
CA TYR A 193 13.36 10.68 4.92
C TYR A 193 12.71 11.96 5.46
N ILE A 194 11.82 11.83 6.44
CA ILE A 194 11.13 12.97 7.05
C ILE A 194 12.12 13.91 7.74
N GLU A 195 13.11 13.36 8.43
CA GLU A 195 14.19 14.14 9.06
C GLU A 195 15.01 14.91 8.02
N ASP A 196 15.35 14.30 6.90
CA ASP A 196 16.03 14.97 5.80
C ASP A 196 15.23 16.15 5.23
N CYS A 197 13.89 16.05 5.17
CA CYS A 197 13.02 17.14 4.74
C CYS A 197 13.07 18.37 5.67
N ASN A 198 13.53 18.25 6.91
CA ASN A 198 13.72 19.43 7.79
C ASN A 198 14.90 20.31 7.39
N SER A 199 15.84 19.78 6.62
CA SER A 199 17.08 20.49 6.22
C SER A 199 17.27 20.59 4.70
N LYS A 200 16.42 19.94 3.92
CA LYS A 200 16.50 19.85 2.46
C LYS A 200 15.10 20.06 1.86
N THR A 201 15.03 20.31 0.55
CA THR A 201 13.76 20.22 -0.17
C THR A 201 13.31 18.76 -0.21
N GLU A 202 12.00 18.52 -0.24
CA GLU A 202 11.41 17.17 -0.30
C GLU A 202 11.95 16.38 -1.49
N ALA A 203 12.14 17.03 -2.64
CA ALA A 203 12.68 16.38 -3.84
C ALA A 203 14.15 15.95 -3.67
N LEU A 204 14.98 16.75 -2.97
CA LEU A 204 16.38 16.38 -2.70
C LEU A 204 16.45 15.28 -1.65
N ALA A 205 15.70 15.40 -0.56
CA ALA A 205 15.60 14.36 0.48
C ALA A 205 15.17 13.02 -0.12
N PHE A 206 14.12 13.04 -0.96
CA PHE A 206 13.64 11.86 -1.67
C PHE A 206 14.71 11.23 -2.54
N LYS A 207 15.37 12.03 -3.40
CA LYS A 207 16.42 11.52 -4.29
C LYS A 207 17.58 10.89 -3.51
N GLU A 208 18.07 11.55 -2.48
CA GLU A 208 19.19 11.06 -1.69
C GLU A 208 18.82 9.78 -0.94
N ARG A 209 17.64 9.68 -0.36
CA ARG A 209 17.14 8.46 0.29
C ARG A 209 16.93 7.32 -0.70
N PHE A 210 16.37 7.61 -1.86
CA PHE A 210 16.22 6.62 -2.93
C PHE A 210 17.56 6.01 -3.33
N LEU A 211 18.58 6.86 -3.57
CA LEU A 211 19.92 6.44 -3.89
C LEU A 211 20.60 5.65 -2.74
N ALA A 212 20.38 6.05 -1.49
CA ALA A 212 20.90 5.36 -0.33
C ALA A 212 20.32 3.94 -0.21
N ILE A 213 19.00 3.78 -0.38
CA ILE A 213 18.34 2.47 -0.36
C ILE A 213 18.78 1.62 -1.56
N TRP A 214 18.84 2.21 -2.75
CA TRP A 214 19.27 1.51 -3.97
C TRP A 214 20.67 0.90 -3.82
N ASN A 215 21.58 1.63 -3.21
CA ASN A 215 22.97 1.22 -2.99
C ASN A 215 23.21 0.56 -1.61
N MET A 216 22.16 0.22 -0.87
CA MET A 216 22.28 -0.47 0.42
C MET A 216 22.99 -1.82 0.22
N ASP A 217 23.90 -2.16 1.15
CA ASP A 217 24.70 -3.38 1.09
C ASP A 217 24.00 -4.58 1.77
#